data_a7fe8b146ad1085c7788c7bfae88ab1f
#
_entry.id   a7fe8b146ad1085c7788c7bfae88ab1f
#
_cell.length_a   1.000
_cell.length_b   1.000
_cell.length_c   1.000
_cell.angle_alpha   90.00
_cell.angle_beta   90.00
_cell.angle_gamma   90.00
#
_symmetry.space_group_name_H-M   'P 1'
#
loop_
_entity.id
_entity.type
_entity.pdbx_description
1 polymer ?
#
loop_
_entity_poly.entity_id
_entity_poly.type
_entity_poly.pdbx_seq_one_letter_code
_entity_poly.pdbx_strand_id
1 'polypeptide(L)'
;MTTPGHGSTVDGVLRRSARRTPARFAVEYGDRTWTYDELDTAVSRAASVLLGQGLSPGDRVGAYGHNSDAYLIAFLACARAGLVHVPVNQNLTGDDLAYIVGQSGSSLVLADPDLAGQLPDAVRTLPLRDADDSLLARLAGAPPYDGPEPRTEDLVQLLYTSGTTALPKGAMMTHRALVHEYLSAITALDLSAGDRPAHALPLYHSAQMHVFLLPYLAVGATNIILEAPDGDRLFDLIEAGRVDSLFAPPTVWIALSNRPDFATRDLNGLRKAYYGASIMPVPVLERLRERLPELAFYNCFGQSEIGPLATVLAPDEHKGRMDSCGRPVLFVDARVVDEDGKDVPDGTPGEIVYRSPQLCEGYWDKPEETAEAFRDGWFRSGDLALRDAHGYYTVVDRVKDVINSGGVLVASRQVEDALYTHPQVAEAAVVGLPDERWIEAVTAVVVPRGEVTEAELIAHTREKLTPFKAPKRVVFAESLPRNASGKILKRELRRSLGGEPGLAASDG
;
A
#
# COMPACT_ATOMS: atom_id res chain seq x y z
N MET A 1 -19.79 37.18 2.56
CA MET A 1 -19.82 36.14 3.61
C MET A 1 -20.13 34.83 2.91
N THR A 2 -19.11 34.07 2.57
CA THR A 2 -19.29 32.71 2.09
C THR A 2 -19.68 31.87 3.31
N THR A 3 -20.86 31.26 3.30
CA THR A 3 -21.26 30.26 4.29
C THR A 3 -20.12 29.26 4.40
N PRO A 4 -19.62 28.91 5.62
CA PRO A 4 -18.64 27.85 5.75
C PRO A 4 -19.31 26.60 5.20
N GLY A 5 -18.92 26.19 4.00
CA GLY A 5 -19.33 24.92 3.46
C GLY A 5 -18.75 23.88 4.38
N HIS A 6 -19.58 23.03 4.99
CA HIS A 6 -19.13 21.86 5.71
C HIS A 6 -18.47 20.92 4.68
N GLY A 7 -17.19 21.18 4.41
CA GLY A 7 -16.39 20.41 3.47
C GLY A 7 -16.31 18.95 3.90
N SER A 8 -16.15 18.08 2.94
CA SER A 8 -15.84 16.67 3.21
C SER A 8 -14.38 16.53 3.55
N THR A 9 -14.04 16.51 4.85
CA THR A 9 -12.68 16.32 5.36
C THR A 9 -12.49 14.89 5.87
N VAL A 10 -11.25 14.45 5.97
CA VAL A 10 -10.88 13.13 6.52
C VAL A 10 -11.40 12.96 7.95
N ASP A 11 -11.22 13.96 8.80
CA ASP A 11 -11.78 13.97 10.14
C ASP A 11 -13.32 13.96 10.15
N GLY A 12 -13.94 14.67 9.21
CA GLY A 12 -15.39 14.68 9.04
C GLY A 12 -16.01 13.29 8.79
N VAL A 13 -15.22 12.33 8.30
CA VAL A 13 -15.63 10.94 8.13
C VAL A 13 -15.92 10.31 9.50
N LEU A 14 -14.99 10.41 10.46
CA LEU A 14 -15.17 9.90 11.82
C LEU A 14 -16.33 10.61 12.53
N ARG A 15 -16.36 11.95 12.52
CA ARG A 15 -17.41 12.74 13.18
C ARG A 15 -18.81 12.35 12.71
N ARG A 16 -19.00 12.11 11.41
CA ARG A 16 -20.31 11.68 10.87
C ARG A 16 -20.69 10.29 11.36
N SER A 17 -19.75 9.35 11.43
CA SER A 17 -20.00 8.01 11.96
C SER A 17 -20.29 8.02 13.46
N ALA A 18 -19.57 8.83 14.23
CA ALA A 18 -19.83 9.03 15.65
C ALA A 18 -21.25 9.58 15.93
N ARG A 19 -21.73 10.52 15.11
CA ARG A 19 -23.10 11.03 15.22
C ARG A 19 -24.17 10.00 14.83
N ARG A 20 -23.90 9.13 13.86
CA ARG A 20 -24.85 8.10 13.42
C ARG A 20 -24.93 6.91 14.36
N THR A 21 -23.78 6.48 14.89
CA THR A 21 -23.67 5.23 15.67
C THR A 21 -22.73 5.41 16.87
N PRO A 22 -23.01 6.35 17.80
CA PRO A 22 -22.10 6.73 18.88
C PRO A 22 -21.66 5.55 19.76
N ALA A 23 -22.59 4.68 20.14
CA ALA A 23 -22.35 3.55 21.04
C ALA A 23 -21.77 2.30 20.37
N ARG A 24 -21.63 2.30 19.03
CA ARG A 24 -21.05 1.16 18.32
C ARG A 24 -19.54 1.13 18.50
N PHE A 25 -18.96 -0.06 18.62
CA PHE A 25 -17.50 -0.21 18.62
C PHE A 25 -16.93 0.19 17.26
N ALA A 26 -15.99 1.13 17.28
CA ALA A 26 -15.29 1.62 16.10
C ALA A 26 -13.97 0.89 15.89
N VAL A 27 -13.20 0.71 16.98
CA VAL A 27 -11.86 0.13 16.94
C VAL A 27 -11.64 -0.77 18.15
N GLU A 28 -10.98 -1.90 17.91
CA GLU A 28 -10.44 -2.81 18.91
C GLU A 28 -8.94 -2.98 18.66
N TYR A 29 -8.11 -2.82 19.71
CA TYR A 29 -6.67 -3.05 19.67
C TYR A 29 -6.19 -3.62 21.00
N GLY A 30 -5.68 -4.86 21.00
CA GLY A 30 -5.34 -5.59 22.22
C GLY A 30 -6.54 -5.68 23.17
N ASP A 31 -6.39 -5.14 24.36
CA ASP A 31 -7.45 -5.08 25.38
C ASP A 31 -8.22 -3.75 25.36
N ARG A 32 -7.84 -2.81 24.48
CA ARG A 32 -8.52 -1.52 24.35
C ARG A 32 -9.60 -1.60 23.29
N THR A 33 -10.75 -1.02 23.63
CA THR A 33 -11.89 -0.86 22.72
C THR A 33 -12.36 0.58 22.76
N TRP A 34 -12.76 1.09 21.60
CA TRP A 34 -13.28 2.44 21.42
C TRP A 34 -14.62 2.37 20.72
N THR A 35 -15.67 2.93 21.33
CA THR A 35 -16.87 3.27 20.59
C THR A 35 -16.61 4.44 19.65
N TYR A 36 -17.51 4.70 18.70
CA TYR A 36 -17.37 5.84 17.79
C TYR A 36 -17.33 7.18 18.54
N ASP A 37 -18.13 7.34 19.61
CA ASP A 37 -18.16 8.55 20.43
C ASP A 37 -16.86 8.71 21.26
N GLU A 38 -16.38 7.64 21.85
CA GLU A 38 -15.11 7.65 22.58
C GLU A 38 -13.91 7.94 21.67
N LEU A 39 -13.89 7.35 20.47
CA LEU A 39 -12.84 7.60 19.47
C LEU A 39 -12.87 9.06 18.99
N ASP A 40 -14.03 9.61 18.69
CA ASP A 40 -14.20 11.01 18.28
C ASP A 40 -13.74 11.98 19.39
N THR A 41 -14.10 11.68 20.65
CA THR A 41 -13.65 12.42 21.82
C THR A 41 -12.13 12.33 21.99
N ALA A 42 -11.54 11.14 21.85
CA ALA A 42 -10.09 10.93 21.96
C ALA A 42 -9.34 11.71 20.86
N VAL A 43 -9.81 11.68 19.63
CA VAL A 43 -9.24 12.45 18.50
C VAL A 43 -9.34 13.97 18.78
N SER A 44 -10.47 14.44 19.32
CA SER A 44 -10.63 15.84 19.67
C SER A 44 -9.62 16.30 20.72
N ARG A 45 -9.42 15.52 21.77
CA ARG A 45 -8.44 15.81 22.82
C ARG A 45 -7.00 15.70 22.32
N ALA A 46 -6.70 14.70 21.48
CA ALA A 46 -5.39 14.55 20.86
C ALA A 46 -5.02 15.75 19.98
N ALA A 47 -5.98 16.30 19.23
CA ALA A 47 -5.78 17.53 18.46
C ALA A 47 -5.35 18.70 19.35
N SER A 48 -6.00 18.87 20.51
CA SER A 48 -5.61 19.91 21.50
C SER A 48 -4.23 19.64 22.10
N VAL A 49 -3.88 18.38 22.39
CA VAL A 49 -2.54 18.01 22.87
C VAL A 49 -1.48 18.40 21.85
N LEU A 50 -1.69 18.09 20.56
CA LEU A 50 -0.74 18.41 19.49
C LEU A 50 -0.54 19.93 19.35
N LEU A 51 -1.63 20.70 19.31
CA LEU A 51 -1.53 22.17 19.24
C LEU A 51 -0.88 22.76 20.51
N GLY A 52 -1.12 22.15 21.67
CA GLY A 52 -0.45 22.48 22.94
C GLY A 52 1.07 22.27 22.90
N GLN A 53 1.59 21.53 21.94
CA GLN A 53 3.02 21.44 21.65
C GLN A 53 3.56 22.66 20.88
N GLY A 54 2.76 23.69 20.62
CA GLY A 54 3.15 24.88 19.87
C GLY A 54 3.13 24.68 18.34
N LEU A 55 2.42 23.66 17.87
CA LEU A 55 2.20 23.43 16.45
C LEU A 55 1.09 24.36 15.92
N SER A 56 1.15 24.68 14.64
CA SER A 56 0.17 25.47 13.90
C SER A 56 -0.36 24.72 12.69
N PRO A 57 -1.58 25.00 12.21
CA PRO A 57 -2.08 24.39 10.97
C PRO A 57 -1.05 24.48 9.82
N GLY A 58 -0.88 23.37 9.11
CA GLY A 58 0.15 23.20 8.07
C GLY A 58 1.49 22.65 8.58
N ASP A 59 1.74 22.60 9.88
CA ASP A 59 2.95 21.96 10.41
C ASP A 59 2.89 20.43 10.20
N ARG A 60 4.05 19.84 9.90
CA ARG A 60 4.18 18.40 9.66
C ARG A 60 4.48 17.69 10.97
N VAL A 61 3.75 16.61 11.20
CA VAL A 61 3.88 15.74 12.35
C VAL A 61 4.25 14.33 11.87
N GLY A 62 5.48 13.91 12.16
CA GLY A 62 5.92 12.54 11.89
C GLY A 62 5.22 11.55 12.82
N ALA A 63 4.87 10.37 12.30
CA ALA A 63 4.38 9.26 13.09
C ALA A 63 5.25 8.02 12.83
N TYR A 64 6.08 7.68 13.82
CA TYR A 64 7.05 6.59 13.78
C TYR A 64 6.69 5.56 14.84
N GLY A 65 5.77 4.66 14.48
CA GLY A 65 5.18 3.72 15.42
C GLY A 65 4.60 2.48 14.75
N HIS A 66 4.33 1.49 15.57
CA HIS A 66 3.64 0.26 15.17
C HIS A 66 2.14 0.49 14.96
N ASN A 67 1.48 -0.47 14.36
CA ASN A 67 0.03 -0.47 14.27
C ASN A 67 -0.59 -0.39 15.66
N SER A 68 -1.45 0.59 15.87
CA SER A 68 -2.19 0.77 17.13
C SER A 68 -3.37 1.72 16.98
N ASP A 69 -4.25 1.72 17.95
CA ASP A 69 -5.28 2.73 18.12
C ASP A 69 -4.69 4.13 18.29
N ALA A 70 -3.55 4.24 18.98
CA ALA A 70 -2.82 5.49 19.13
C ALA A 70 -2.35 6.07 17.79
N TYR A 71 -1.87 5.23 16.90
CA TYR A 71 -1.46 5.64 15.55
C TYR A 71 -2.63 6.21 14.74
N LEU A 72 -3.79 5.55 14.80
CA LEU A 72 -5.01 6.04 14.16
C LEU A 72 -5.49 7.36 14.78
N ILE A 73 -5.50 7.46 16.12
CA ILE A 73 -5.88 8.69 16.83
C ILE A 73 -4.94 9.83 16.45
N ALA A 74 -3.64 9.59 16.35
CA ALA A 74 -2.65 10.59 15.95
C ALA A 74 -2.91 11.12 14.53
N PHE A 75 -3.18 10.23 13.56
CA PHE A 75 -3.52 10.63 12.19
C PHE A 75 -4.79 11.50 12.15
N LEU A 76 -5.86 11.03 12.80
CA LEU A 76 -7.14 11.76 12.81
C LEU A 76 -7.06 13.08 13.60
N ALA A 77 -6.21 13.15 14.64
CA ALA A 77 -5.96 14.37 15.37
C ALA A 77 -5.20 15.41 14.53
N CYS A 78 -4.20 14.97 13.74
CA CYS A 78 -3.56 15.84 12.75
C CYS A 78 -4.58 16.36 11.74
N ALA A 79 -5.41 15.47 11.20
CA ALA A 79 -6.45 15.84 10.24
C ALA A 79 -7.47 16.84 10.83
N ARG A 80 -7.81 16.72 12.13
CA ARG A 80 -8.73 17.62 12.84
C ARG A 80 -8.13 18.99 13.09
N ALA A 81 -6.85 19.03 13.47
CA ALA A 81 -6.13 20.25 13.82
C ALA A 81 -5.57 21.02 12.63
N GLY A 82 -5.78 20.52 11.39
CA GLY A 82 -5.18 21.10 10.18
C GLY A 82 -3.66 20.87 10.10
N LEU A 83 -3.13 19.88 10.82
CA LEU A 83 -1.72 19.46 10.76
C LEU A 83 -1.53 18.44 9.64
N VAL A 84 -0.31 18.37 9.10
CA VAL A 84 0.04 17.42 8.03
C VAL A 84 0.73 16.20 8.62
N HIS A 85 0.08 15.06 8.59
CA HIS A 85 0.62 13.79 9.07
C HIS A 85 1.70 13.26 8.11
N VAL A 86 2.82 12.79 8.66
CA VAL A 86 3.91 12.16 7.90
C VAL A 86 4.11 10.73 8.42
N PRO A 87 3.53 9.73 7.77
CA PRO A 87 3.75 8.34 8.16
C PRO A 87 5.19 7.92 7.89
N VAL A 88 5.87 7.43 8.92
CA VAL A 88 7.24 6.95 8.84
C VAL A 88 7.24 5.42 8.97
N ASN A 89 7.89 4.75 8.04
CA ASN A 89 8.05 3.30 8.09
C ASN A 89 8.87 2.93 9.34
N GLN A 90 8.28 2.13 10.23
CA GLN A 90 8.88 1.68 11.49
C GLN A 90 10.20 0.92 11.36
N ASN A 91 10.50 0.40 10.17
CA ASN A 91 11.74 -0.34 9.89
C ASN A 91 12.88 0.56 9.37
N LEU A 92 12.63 1.85 9.16
CA LEU A 92 13.68 2.79 8.75
C LEU A 92 14.57 3.13 9.95
N THR A 93 15.87 3.23 9.69
CA THR A 93 16.89 3.62 10.66
C THR A 93 17.94 4.49 9.98
N GLY A 94 18.83 5.12 10.75
CA GLY A 94 19.98 5.86 10.23
C GLY A 94 19.61 6.94 9.21
N ASP A 95 20.35 7.01 8.10
CA ASP A 95 20.24 8.08 7.09
C ASP A 95 18.86 8.09 6.39
N ASP A 96 18.25 6.94 6.17
CA ASP A 96 16.93 6.85 5.53
C ASP A 96 15.84 7.44 6.42
N LEU A 97 15.88 7.17 7.72
CA LEU A 97 14.98 7.77 8.71
C LEU A 97 15.21 9.27 8.83
N ALA A 98 16.48 9.68 8.96
CA ALA A 98 16.87 11.07 9.04
C ALA A 98 16.43 11.87 7.80
N TYR A 99 16.54 11.26 6.63
CA TYR A 99 16.09 11.86 5.38
C TYR A 99 14.58 12.15 5.39
N ILE A 100 13.74 11.17 5.74
CA ILE A 100 12.28 11.35 5.76
C ILE A 100 11.87 12.47 6.73
N VAL A 101 12.41 12.44 7.96
CA VAL A 101 12.09 13.43 8.97
C VAL A 101 12.58 14.84 8.58
N GLY A 102 13.80 14.92 8.03
CA GLY A 102 14.39 16.19 7.59
C GLY A 102 13.71 16.77 6.35
N GLN A 103 13.50 15.96 5.29
CA GLN A 103 12.92 16.41 4.03
C GLN A 103 11.43 16.79 4.18
N SER A 104 10.68 16.10 5.03
CA SER A 104 9.31 16.50 5.36
C SER A 104 9.25 17.80 6.16
N GLY A 105 10.34 18.19 6.84
CA GLY A 105 10.37 19.30 7.77
C GLY A 105 9.42 19.05 8.95
N SER A 106 9.38 17.82 9.48
CA SER A 106 8.54 17.46 10.62
C SER A 106 8.91 18.25 11.86
N SER A 107 7.96 19.05 12.38
CA SER A 107 8.16 19.90 13.57
C SER A 107 8.08 19.10 14.88
N LEU A 108 7.47 17.93 14.84
CA LEU A 108 7.33 16.98 15.94
C LEU A 108 7.26 15.57 15.33
N VAL A 109 7.83 14.57 16.02
CA VAL A 109 7.64 13.15 15.70
C VAL A 109 6.97 12.46 16.87
N LEU A 110 5.80 11.88 16.62
CA LEU A 110 5.15 10.94 17.53
C LEU A 110 5.82 9.57 17.35
N ALA A 111 6.45 9.05 18.40
CA ALA A 111 7.20 7.81 18.29
C ALA A 111 6.78 6.79 19.36
N ASP A 112 6.74 5.51 18.99
CA ASP A 112 6.66 4.46 20.02
C ASP A 112 7.98 4.41 20.81
N PRO A 113 7.95 4.12 22.12
CA PRO A 113 9.11 4.20 23.00
C PRO A 113 10.31 3.35 22.55
N ASP A 114 10.05 2.18 21.98
CA ASP A 114 11.07 1.26 21.46
C ASP A 114 11.73 1.75 20.17
N LEU A 115 11.08 2.62 19.42
CA LEU A 115 11.57 3.20 18.17
C LEU A 115 12.23 4.57 18.37
N ALA A 116 11.88 5.30 19.41
CA ALA A 116 12.30 6.68 19.63
C ALA A 116 13.82 6.86 19.63
N GLY A 117 14.57 5.88 20.11
CA GLY A 117 16.06 5.90 20.12
C GLY A 117 16.72 5.82 18.76
N GLN A 118 15.96 5.55 17.68
CA GLN A 118 16.47 5.55 16.30
C GLN A 118 16.42 6.94 15.64
N LEU A 119 15.64 7.87 16.23
CA LEU A 119 15.48 9.23 15.69
C LEU A 119 16.76 10.06 15.95
N PRO A 120 17.12 10.99 15.04
CA PRO A 120 18.21 11.92 15.29
C PRO A 120 17.97 12.76 16.55
N ASP A 121 19.01 13.03 17.34
CA ASP A 121 18.94 13.77 18.63
C ASP A 121 18.27 15.15 18.54
N ALA A 122 18.39 15.82 17.38
CA ALA A 122 17.80 17.14 17.14
C ALA A 122 16.30 17.12 16.90
N VAL A 123 15.69 15.93 16.74
CA VAL A 123 14.27 15.79 16.43
C VAL A 123 13.45 15.87 17.71
N ARG A 124 12.50 16.78 17.72
CA ARG A 124 11.55 16.89 18.83
C ARG A 124 10.57 15.72 18.79
N THR A 125 10.46 15.00 19.92
CA THR A 125 9.62 13.80 20.00
C THR A 125 8.54 13.93 21.07
N LEU A 126 7.44 13.19 20.89
CA LEU A 126 6.43 12.90 21.91
C LEU A 126 6.12 11.41 21.83
N PRO A 127 6.14 10.65 22.94
CA PRO A 127 5.73 9.26 22.92
C PRO A 127 4.30 9.12 22.42
N LEU A 128 4.08 8.12 21.54
CA LEU A 128 2.76 7.87 20.96
C LEU A 128 1.84 7.16 21.96
N ARG A 129 2.37 6.14 22.63
CA ARG A 129 1.69 5.29 23.63
C ARG A 129 2.69 4.73 24.64
N ASP A 130 2.22 3.96 25.61
CA ASP A 130 3.02 3.14 26.54
C ASP A 130 4.06 3.93 27.37
N ALA A 131 3.80 5.21 27.60
CA ALA A 131 4.54 6.08 28.50
C ALA A 131 3.56 7.02 29.24
N ASP A 132 3.91 7.41 30.46
CA ASP A 132 3.06 8.24 31.33
C ASP A 132 2.77 9.63 30.73
N ASP A 133 3.65 10.11 29.89
CA ASP A 133 3.54 11.38 29.18
C ASP A 133 3.23 11.23 27.68
N SER A 134 2.81 10.05 27.23
CA SER A 134 2.45 9.78 25.85
C SER A 134 1.23 10.56 25.37
N LEU A 135 1.04 10.63 24.05
CA LEU A 135 -0.16 11.22 23.45
C LEU A 135 -1.43 10.63 24.08
N LEU A 136 -1.52 9.29 24.18
CA LEU A 136 -2.67 8.61 24.78
C LEU A 136 -2.86 8.96 26.26
N ALA A 137 -1.79 9.01 27.06
CA ALA A 137 -1.89 9.33 28.48
C ALA A 137 -2.38 10.76 28.72
N ARG A 138 -2.00 11.70 27.84
CA ARG A 138 -2.41 13.11 27.93
C ARG A 138 -3.88 13.37 27.57
N LEU A 139 -4.57 12.42 26.94
CA LEU A 139 -5.98 12.60 26.55
C LEU A 139 -6.88 12.88 27.76
N ALA A 140 -6.63 12.22 28.90
CA ALA A 140 -7.47 12.36 30.08
C ALA A 140 -7.55 13.81 30.62
N GLY A 141 -6.46 14.58 30.52
CA GLY A 141 -6.36 15.94 30.99
C GLY A 141 -6.57 17.02 29.92
N ALA A 142 -6.70 16.66 28.67
CA ALA A 142 -6.79 17.61 27.58
C ALA A 142 -8.26 18.08 27.33
N PRO A 143 -8.49 19.38 27.05
CA PRO A 143 -9.79 19.85 26.62
C PRO A 143 -10.12 19.32 25.20
N PRO A 144 -11.41 19.24 24.84
CA PRO A 144 -11.78 19.01 23.45
C PRO A 144 -11.24 20.14 22.54
N TYR A 145 -10.93 19.78 21.28
CA TYR A 145 -10.57 20.75 20.26
C TYR A 145 -11.78 21.61 19.88
N ASP A 146 -11.60 22.93 19.90
CA ASP A 146 -12.62 23.93 19.57
C ASP A 146 -12.20 24.86 18.40
N GLY A 147 -11.09 24.53 17.73
CA GLY A 147 -10.58 25.30 16.61
C GLY A 147 -11.38 25.13 15.32
N PRO A 148 -11.00 25.86 14.24
CA PRO A 148 -11.67 25.81 12.96
C PRO A 148 -11.50 24.46 12.28
N GLU A 149 -12.52 24.06 11.49
CA GLU A 149 -12.40 22.90 10.59
C GLU A 149 -11.42 23.23 9.45
N PRO A 150 -10.53 22.28 9.07
CA PRO A 150 -9.67 22.44 7.89
C PRO A 150 -10.51 22.49 6.61
N ARG A 151 -9.93 23.07 5.56
CA ARG A 151 -10.54 23.13 4.23
C ARG A 151 -10.30 21.81 3.49
N THR A 152 -11.13 21.51 2.51
CA THR A 152 -11.00 20.29 1.69
C THR A 152 -9.71 20.24 0.87
N GLU A 153 -9.18 21.40 0.50
CA GLU A 153 -7.95 21.57 -0.28
C GLU A 153 -6.68 21.57 0.59
N ASP A 154 -6.82 21.67 1.93
CA ASP A 154 -5.66 21.66 2.80
C ASP A 154 -4.96 20.31 2.75
N LEU A 155 -3.63 20.32 2.85
CA LEU A 155 -2.85 19.07 2.97
C LEU A 155 -3.15 18.41 4.31
N VAL A 156 -3.29 17.10 4.26
CA VAL A 156 -3.52 16.26 5.45
C VAL A 156 -2.42 15.23 5.67
N GLN A 157 -1.70 14.88 4.61
CA GLN A 157 -0.66 13.86 4.71
C GLN A 157 0.41 14.01 3.62
N LEU A 158 1.66 13.66 3.97
CA LEU A 158 2.75 13.43 3.02
C LEU A 158 3.06 11.93 2.99
N LEU A 159 2.63 11.25 1.93
CA LEU A 159 2.89 9.82 1.74
C LEU A 159 4.23 9.62 1.04
N TYR A 160 5.25 9.16 1.78
CA TYR A 160 6.56 8.87 1.20
C TYR A 160 6.53 7.58 0.39
N THR A 161 6.81 7.69 -0.89
CA THR A 161 6.91 6.56 -1.81
C THR A 161 8.38 6.27 -2.14
N SER A 162 8.76 5.00 -2.10
CA SER A 162 10.09 4.58 -2.54
C SER A 162 10.15 4.63 -4.06
N GLY A 163 10.68 5.72 -4.60
CA GLY A 163 11.04 5.78 -6.01
C GLY A 163 12.06 4.69 -6.36
N THR A 164 11.97 4.16 -7.59
CA THR A 164 12.87 3.05 -8.02
C THR A 164 14.31 3.51 -8.30
N THR A 165 14.59 4.82 -8.33
CA THR A 165 15.89 5.38 -8.79
C THR A 165 16.43 6.51 -7.93
N ALA A 166 15.67 7.04 -6.98
CA ALA A 166 16.03 8.22 -6.19
C ALA A 166 15.59 8.08 -4.73
N LEU A 167 15.91 9.07 -3.91
CA LEU A 167 15.41 9.19 -2.55
C LEU A 167 13.87 9.21 -2.53
N PRO A 168 13.23 8.73 -1.45
CA PRO A 168 11.78 8.73 -1.32
C PRO A 168 11.17 10.13 -1.52
N LYS A 169 9.98 10.19 -2.13
CA LYS A 169 9.26 11.43 -2.43
C LYS A 169 7.95 11.46 -1.62
N GLY A 170 7.65 12.58 -0.98
CA GLY A 170 6.43 12.77 -0.22
C GLY A 170 5.26 13.22 -1.13
N ALA A 171 4.35 12.31 -1.49
CA ALA A 171 3.15 12.65 -2.24
C ALA A 171 2.20 13.48 -1.35
N MET A 172 1.80 14.67 -1.83
CA MET A 172 0.98 15.65 -1.10
C MET A 172 -0.51 15.30 -1.20
N MET A 173 -1.06 14.70 -0.15
CA MET A 173 -2.47 14.31 -0.10
C MET A 173 -3.32 15.39 0.57
N THR A 174 -4.38 15.82 -0.09
CA THR A 174 -5.39 16.72 0.48
C THR A 174 -6.54 15.96 1.11
N HIS A 175 -7.32 16.62 1.96
CA HIS A 175 -8.58 16.04 2.46
C HIS A 175 -9.50 15.65 1.31
N ARG A 176 -9.60 16.47 0.26
CA ARG A 176 -10.40 16.20 -0.94
C ARG A 176 -9.97 14.89 -1.62
N ALA A 177 -8.68 14.72 -1.85
CA ALA A 177 -8.16 13.54 -2.53
C ALA A 177 -8.51 12.25 -1.77
N LEU A 178 -8.23 12.21 -0.45
CA LEU A 178 -8.50 11.04 0.37
C LEU A 178 -9.99 10.74 0.55
N VAL A 179 -10.85 11.76 0.64
CA VAL A 179 -12.30 11.50 0.74
C VAL A 179 -12.87 10.92 -0.56
N HIS A 180 -12.40 11.36 -1.74
CA HIS A 180 -12.79 10.71 -3.00
C HIS A 180 -12.30 9.27 -3.08
N GLU A 181 -11.07 9.00 -2.60
CA GLU A 181 -10.56 7.64 -2.44
C GLU A 181 -11.49 6.77 -1.58
N TYR A 182 -11.92 7.27 -0.41
CA TYR A 182 -12.80 6.50 0.48
C TYR A 182 -14.14 6.17 -0.17
N LEU A 183 -14.71 7.09 -0.94
CA LEU A 183 -15.96 6.83 -1.67
C LEU A 183 -15.76 5.78 -2.78
N SER A 184 -14.65 5.85 -3.50
CA SER A 184 -14.29 4.84 -4.50
C SER A 184 -14.08 3.46 -3.86
N ALA A 185 -13.34 3.39 -2.75
CA ALA A 185 -13.09 2.14 -2.02
C ALA A 185 -14.39 1.52 -1.48
N ILE A 186 -15.25 2.32 -0.83
CA ILE A 186 -16.54 1.86 -0.30
C ILE A 186 -17.38 1.22 -1.41
N THR A 187 -17.46 1.88 -2.56
CA THR A 187 -18.28 1.44 -3.69
C THR A 187 -17.70 0.22 -4.38
N ALA A 188 -16.39 0.24 -4.70
CA ALA A 188 -15.76 -0.81 -5.50
C ALA A 188 -15.47 -2.11 -4.73
N LEU A 189 -15.31 -2.01 -3.41
CA LEU A 189 -14.96 -3.14 -2.55
C LEU A 189 -16.15 -3.64 -1.69
N ASP A 190 -17.33 -3.09 -1.94
CA ASP A 190 -18.56 -3.44 -1.21
C ASP A 190 -18.38 -3.35 0.32
N LEU A 191 -17.74 -2.26 0.80
CA LEU A 191 -17.50 -2.08 2.22
C LEU A 191 -18.78 -1.68 2.94
N SER A 192 -19.10 -2.37 4.03
CA SER A 192 -20.35 -2.15 4.75
C SER A 192 -20.15 -2.03 6.27
N ALA A 193 -21.14 -1.41 6.92
CA ALA A 193 -21.16 -1.31 8.38
C ALA A 193 -21.26 -2.69 9.07
N GLY A 194 -21.73 -3.73 8.36
CA GLY A 194 -21.85 -5.09 8.89
C GLY A 194 -20.55 -5.87 8.89
N ASP A 195 -19.53 -5.41 8.18
CA ASP A 195 -18.24 -6.09 8.07
C ASP A 195 -17.41 -5.95 9.36
N ARG A 196 -16.52 -6.90 9.58
CA ARG A 196 -15.56 -6.95 10.68
C ARG A 196 -14.15 -7.14 10.12
N PRO A 197 -13.54 -6.06 9.61
CA PRO A 197 -12.22 -6.13 9.01
C PRO A 197 -11.11 -6.30 10.05
N ALA A 198 -10.10 -7.12 9.71
CA ALA A 198 -8.80 -7.11 10.37
C ALA A 198 -7.82 -6.21 9.61
N HIS A 199 -7.15 -5.33 10.35
CA HIS A 199 -6.11 -4.43 9.85
C HIS A 199 -4.75 -4.87 10.40
N ALA A 200 -4.09 -5.78 9.69
CA ALA A 200 -2.85 -6.40 10.11
C ALA A 200 -1.61 -5.87 9.36
N LEU A 201 -1.81 -5.13 8.27
CA LEU A 201 -0.70 -4.52 7.55
C LEU A 201 -0.36 -3.14 8.12
N PRO A 202 0.86 -2.63 7.86
CA PRO A 202 1.31 -1.38 8.45
C PRO A 202 0.38 -0.20 8.13
N LEU A 203 -0.06 0.53 9.16
CA LEU A 203 -0.91 1.72 9.02
C LEU A 203 -0.15 2.92 8.44
N TYR A 204 1.18 2.92 8.49
CA TYR A 204 1.98 3.92 7.78
C TYR A 204 1.94 3.74 6.26
N HIS A 205 1.45 2.60 5.77
CA HIS A 205 1.27 2.35 4.35
C HIS A 205 -0.13 2.77 3.89
N SER A 206 -0.19 3.49 2.78
CA SER A 206 -1.44 4.07 2.26
C SER A 206 -2.56 3.05 2.04
N ALA A 207 -2.24 1.84 1.57
CA ALA A 207 -3.26 0.83 1.28
C ALA A 207 -4.06 0.43 2.53
N GLN A 208 -3.40 0.06 3.65
CA GLN A 208 -4.11 -0.35 4.85
C GLN A 208 -4.92 0.80 5.46
N MET A 209 -4.35 2.00 5.49
CA MET A 209 -4.97 3.17 6.09
C MET A 209 -6.14 3.68 5.25
N HIS A 210 -5.94 3.91 3.94
CA HIS A 210 -6.85 4.68 3.11
C HIS A 210 -7.79 3.86 2.22
N VAL A 211 -7.43 2.61 1.86
CA VAL A 211 -8.37 1.73 1.14
C VAL A 211 -9.30 0.99 2.09
N PHE A 212 -8.84 0.70 3.33
CA PHE A 212 -9.58 -0.16 4.24
C PHE A 212 -9.97 0.54 5.54
N LEU A 213 -9.02 0.91 6.41
CA LEU A 213 -9.35 1.37 7.77
C LEU A 213 -10.27 2.60 7.78
N LEU A 214 -9.90 3.66 7.07
CA LEU A 214 -10.69 4.90 7.06
C LEU A 214 -12.04 4.73 6.33
N PRO A 215 -12.13 4.06 5.16
CA PRO A 215 -13.41 3.74 4.54
C PRO A 215 -14.33 2.88 5.41
N TYR A 216 -13.81 1.89 6.13
CA TYR A 216 -14.60 1.11 7.08
C TYR A 216 -15.08 1.95 8.28
N LEU A 217 -14.27 2.87 8.78
CA LEU A 217 -14.73 3.86 9.76
C LEU A 217 -15.84 4.77 9.18
N ALA A 218 -15.73 5.14 7.91
CA ALA A 218 -16.74 5.97 7.23
C ALA A 218 -18.11 5.31 7.15
N VAL A 219 -18.17 4.02 6.89
CA VAL A 219 -19.42 3.25 6.85
C VAL A 219 -19.91 2.84 8.24
N GLY A 220 -19.10 2.95 9.27
CA GLY A 220 -19.48 2.63 10.65
C GLY A 220 -19.23 1.17 11.03
N ALA A 221 -18.25 0.50 10.43
CA ALA A 221 -17.85 -0.87 10.77
C ALA A 221 -17.09 -0.96 12.11
N THR A 222 -16.95 -2.16 12.66
CA THR A 222 -16.09 -2.44 13.80
C THR A 222 -14.75 -2.96 13.29
N ASN A 223 -13.68 -2.22 13.55
CA ASN A 223 -12.35 -2.45 12.99
C ASN A 223 -11.45 -3.12 14.05
N ILE A 224 -10.79 -4.22 13.70
CA ILE A 224 -9.81 -4.89 14.57
C ILE A 224 -8.42 -4.57 14.05
N ILE A 225 -7.63 -3.82 14.82
CA ILE A 225 -6.24 -3.50 14.50
C ILE A 225 -5.34 -4.57 15.12
N LEU A 226 -4.47 -5.15 14.30
CA LEU A 226 -3.42 -6.08 14.72
C LEU A 226 -2.06 -5.43 14.47
N GLU A 227 -1.11 -5.71 15.35
CA GLU A 227 0.25 -5.16 15.24
C GLU A 227 0.98 -5.68 14.01
N ALA A 228 0.75 -6.96 13.67
CA ALA A 228 1.32 -7.63 12.51
C ALA A 228 0.37 -8.72 11.99
N PRO A 229 0.58 -9.25 10.75
CA PRO A 229 -0.22 -10.32 10.18
C PRO A 229 0.15 -11.69 10.78
N ASP A 230 -0.12 -11.88 12.07
CA ASP A 230 0.04 -13.16 12.78
C ASP A 230 -1.02 -14.16 12.32
N GLY A 231 -0.58 -15.29 11.74
CA GLY A 231 -1.47 -16.29 11.15
C GLY A 231 -2.32 -17.02 12.18
N ASP A 232 -1.78 -17.32 13.40
CA ASP A 232 -2.54 -17.98 14.46
C ASP A 232 -3.66 -17.05 14.93
N ARG A 233 -3.31 -15.81 15.24
CA ARG A 233 -4.27 -14.82 15.70
C ARG A 233 -5.36 -14.54 14.65
N LEU A 234 -4.99 -14.44 13.37
CA LEU A 234 -5.96 -14.22 12.28
C LEU A 234 -6.94 -15.39 12.17
N PHE A 235 -6.45 -16.64 12.19
CA PHE A 235 -7.31 -17.80 12.11
C PHE A 235 -8.23 -17.93 13.32
N ASP A 236 -7.72 -17.69 14.54
CA ASP A 236 -8.55 -17.68 15.76
C ASP A 236 -9.68 -16.65 15.69
N LEU A 237 -9.39 -15.45 15.18
CA LEU A 237 -10.41 -14.39 15.02
C LEU A 237 -11.45 -14.75 13.95
N ILE A 238 -11.04 -15.39 12.86
CA ILE A 238 -11.96 -15.84 11.80
C ILE A 238 -12.86 -16.95 12.32
N GLU A 239 -12.31 -17.99 12.97
CA GLU A 239 -13.08 -19.09 13.56
C GLU A 239 -14.06 -18.63 14.64
N ALA A 240 -13.65 -17.65 15.45
CA ALA A 240 -14.53 -17.01 16.43
C ALA A 240 -15.60 -16.08 15.84
N GLY A 241 -15.66 -15.94 14.50
CA GLY A 241 -16.56 -15.03 13.82
C GLY A 241 -16.32 -13.53 14.14
N ARG A 242 -15.13 -13.20 14.63
CA ARG A 242 -14.70 -11.84 14.98
C ARG A 242 -14.18 -11.07 13.75
N VAL A 243 -13.64 -11.78 12.77
CA VAL A 243 -13.11 -11.23 11.51
C VAL A 243 -13.80 -11.93 10.34
N ASP A 244 -14.27 -11.15 9.39
CA ASP A 244 -14.90 -11.63 8.16
C ASP A 244 -14.33 -11.00 6.89
N SER A 245 -13.40 -10.06 7.04
CA SER A 245 -12.82 -9.30 5.93
C SER A 245 -11.31 -9.08 6.19
N LEU A 246 -10.48 -9.37 5.19
CA LEU A 246 -9.02 -9.26 5.30
C LEU A 246 -8.40 -8.74 4.02
N PHE A 247 -7.59 -7.68 4.15
CA PHE A 247 -6.65 -7.25 3.12
C PHE A 247 -5.25 -7.77 3.43
N ALA A 248 -4.64 -8.42 2.43
CA ALA A 248 -3.25 -8.85 2.52
C ALA A 248 -2.57 -8.82 1.14
N PRO A 249 -1.26 -8.50 1.06
CA PRO A 249 -0.52 -8.69 -0.18
C PRO A 249 -0.38 -10.18 -0.50
N PRO A 250 -0.09 -10.54 -1.75
CA PRO A 250 0.09 -11.94 -2.15
C PRO A 250 1.04 -12.73 -1.26
N THR A 251 2.10 -12.11 -0.77
CA THR A 251 3.08 -12.74 0.12
C THR A 251 2.49 -13.23 1.44
N VAL A 252 1.57 -12.46 2.03
CA VAL A 252 0.87 -12.87 3.25
C VAL A 252 -0.16 -13.95 2.92
N TRP A 253 -0.92 -13.83 1.81
CA TRP A 253 -1.82 -14.89 1.36
C TRP A 253 -1.10 -16.21 1.08
N ILE A 254 0.10 -16.15 0.45
CA ILE A 254 0.96 -17.32 0.23
C ILE A 254 1.40 -17.92 1.56
N ALA A 255 1.87 -17.09 2.50
CA ALA A 255 2.29 -17.56 3.81
C ALA A 255 1.15 -18.23 4.57
N LEU A 256 -0.05 -17.63 4.61
CA LEU A 256 -1.24 -18.20 5.23
C LEU A 256 -1.65 -19.52 4.57
N SER A 257 -1.65 -19.59 3.22
CA SER A 257 -2.03 -20.80 2.47
C SER A 257 -1.02 -21.94 2.58
N ASN A 258 0.23 -21.64 2.92
CA ASN A 258 1.27 -22.65 3.12
C ASN A 258 1.33 -23.19 4.56
N ARG A 259 0.55 -22.65 5.48
CA ARG A 259 0.48 -23.16 6.86
C ARG A 259 -0.07 -24.59 6.88
N PRO A 260 0.47 -25.49 7.71
CA PRO A 260 -0.02 -26.86 7.81
C PRO A 260 -1.49 -26.96 8.25
N ASP A 261 -1.95 -26.02 9.07
CA ASP A 261 -3.30 -25.97 9.61
C ASP A 261 -4.32 -25.27 8.69
N PHE A 262 -3.89 -24.60 7.62
CA PHE A 262 -4.78 -23.91 6.66
C PHE A 262 -5.87 -24.82 6.08
N ALA A 263 -5.54 -26.10 5.86
CA ALA A 263 -6.50 -27.08 5.32
C ALA A 263 -7.57 -27.52 6.32
N THR A 264 -7.26 -27.44 7.63
CA THR A 264 -8.09 -28.03 8.71
C THR A 264 -8.85 -26.99 9.53
N ARG A 265 -8.39 -25.73 9.59
CA ARG A 265 -9.05 -24.62 10.29
C ARG A 265 -10.38 -24.27 9.62
N ASP A 266 -11.38 -23.89 10.41
CA ASP A 266 -12.67 -23.40 9.89
C ASP A 266 -12.57 -21.92 9.52
N LEU A 267 -12.23 -21.63 8.28
CA LEU A 267 -12.11 -20.30 7.74
C LEU A 267 -13.37 -19.82 6.99
N ASN A 268 -14.49 -20.52 7.09
CA ASN A 268 -15.74 -20.19 6.41
C ASN A 268 -16.38 -18.86 6.92
N GLY A 269 -15.93 -18.39 8.09
CA GLY A 269 -16.29 -17.07 8.61
C GLY A 269 -15.74 -15.91 7.78
N LEU A 270 -14.66 -16.11 7.01
CA LEU A 270 -14.07 -15.10 6.13
C LEU A 270 -14.92 -14.97 4.87
N ARG A 271 -15.47 -13.80 4.62
CA ARG A 271 -16.37 -13.51 3.50
C ARG A 271 -15.73 -12.71 2.39
N LYS A 272 -14.81 -11.81 2.72
CA LYS A 272 -14.14 -10.90 1.79
C LYS A 272 -12.63 -10.98 1.94
N ALA A 273 -11.96 -11.28 0.85
CA ALA A 273 -10.50 -11.30 0.74
C ALA A 273 -10.05 -10.26 -0.28
N TYR A 274 -9.29 -9.31 0.18
CA TYR A 274 -8.71 -8.31 -0.68
C TYR A 274 -7.23 -8.61 -0.87
N TYR A 275 -6.75 -8.51 -2.11
CA TYR A 275 -5.33 -8.66 -2.40
C TYR A 275 -4.85 -7.55 -3.34
N GLY A 276 -3.58 -7.19 -3.25
CA GLY A 276 -3.01 -6.09 -4.03
C GLY A 276 -1.62 -5.70 -3.54
N ALA A 277 -1.20 -4.47 -3.79
CA ALA A 277 0.14 -3.94 -3.54
C ALA A 277 1.26 -4.63 -4.35
N SER A 278 1.07 -5.87 -4.76
CA SER A 278 1.86 -6.63 -5.73
C SER A 278 0.98 -7.61 -6.47
N ILE A 279 1.55 -8.25 -7.48
CA ILE A 279 0.81 -9.16 -8.35
C ILE A 279 0.59 -10.50 -7.66
N MET A 280 -0.66 -10.99 -7.65
CA MET A 280 -1.01 -12.32 -7.18
C MET A 280 -0.72 -13.35 -8.28
N PRO A 281 0.14 -14.36 -8.04
CA PRO A 281 0.30 -15.45 -8.99
C PRO A 281 -1.00 -16.23 -9.18
N VAL A 282 -1.41 -16.41 -10.41
CA VAL A 282 -2.67 -17.10 -10.75
C VAL A 282 -2.78 -18.47 -10.07
N PRO A 283 -1.74 -19.34 -10.07
CA PRO A 283 -1.83 -20.65 -9.39
C PRO A 283 -2.07 -20.57 -7.87
N VAL A 284 -1.62 -19.47 -7.24
CA VAL A 284 -1.89 -19.26 -5.79
C VAL A 284 -3.35 -18.88 -5.57
N LEU A 285 -3.87 -17.98 -6.39
CA LEU A 285 -5.27 -17.56 -6.33
C LEU A 285 -6.22 -18.74 -6.59
N GLU A 286 -5.90 -19.60 -7.56
CA GLU A 286 -6.67 -20.82 -7.85
C GLU A 286 -6.74 -21.74 -6.63
N ARG A 287 -5.61 -22.04 -5.99
CA ARG A 287 -5.58 -22.87 -4.76
C ARG A 287 -6.40 -22.25 -3.61
N LEU A 288 -6.32 -20.95 -3.42
CA LEU A 288 -7.13 -20.25 -2.42
C LEU A 288 -8.63 -20.39 -2.71
N ARG A 289 -9.04 -20.21 -3.97
CA ARG A 289 -10.43 -20.34 -4.41
C ARG A 289 -10.95 -21.78 -4.34
N GLU A 290 -10.13 -22.77 -4.61
CA GLU A 290 -10.48 -24.18 -4.42
C GLU A 290 -10.75 -24.50 -2.96
N ARG A 291 -9.93 -23.97 -2.05
CA ARG A 291 -10.10 -24.23 -0.59
C ARG A 291 -11.24 -23.41 0.02
N LEU A 292 -11.49 -22.20 -0.47
CA LEU A 292 -12.47 -21.26 0.05
C LEU A 292 -13.37 -20.76 -1.10
N PRO A 293 -14.27 -21.62 -1.64
CA PRO A 293 -15.04 -21.32 -2.86
C PRO A 293 -16.05 -20.18 -2.69
N GLU A 294 -16.53 -19.95 -1.46
CA GLU A 294 -17.51 -18.89 -1.15
C GLU A 294 -16.83 -17.55 -0.81
N LEU A 295 -15.51 -17.53 -0.70
CA LEU A 295 -14.77 -16.31 -0.36
C LEU A 295 -14.73 -15.36 -1.56
N ALA A 296 -15.22 -14.15 -1.35
CA ALA A 296 -15.22 -13.09 -2.35
C ALA A 296 -13.83 -12.45 -2.45
N PHE A 297 -13.09 -12.74 -3.52
CA PHE A 297 -11.77 -12.17 -3.78
C PHE A 297 -11.88 -10.89 -4.59
N TYR A 298 -11.19 -9.83 -4.15
CA TYR A 298 -11.05 -8.56 -4.84
C TYR A 298 -9.57 -8.29 -5.12
N ASN A 299 -9.22 -7.98 -6.38
CA ASN A 299 -7.89 -7.47 -6.72
C ASN A 299 -7.90 -5.95 -6.65
N CYS A 300 -7.05 -5.38 -5.80
CA CYS A 300 -6.93 -3.95 -5.57
C CYS A 300 -5.61 -3.45 -6.17
N PHE A 301 -5.67 -2.58 -7.17
CA PHE A 301 -4.48 -2.07 -7.81
C PHE A 301 -4.45 -0.54 -7.83
N GLY A 302 -3.24 -0.01 -7.69
CA GLY A 302 -2.91 1.42 -7.75
C GLY A 302 -1.62 1.73 -7.02
N GLN A 303 -1.44 2.97 -6.63
CA GLN A 303 -0.23 3.47 -5.96
C GLN A 303 -0.55 4.68 -5.08
N SER A 304 0.35 5.00 -4.13
CA SER A 304 0.08 6.01 -3.10
C SER A 304 -0.32 7.37 -3.67
N GLU A 305 0.19 7.74 -4.83
CA GLU A 305 -0.08 9.01 -5.51
C GLU A 305 -1.57 9.17 -5.95
N ILE A 306 -2.30 8.06 -6.08
CA ILE A 306 -3.74 8.07 -6.43
C ILE A 306 -4.66 7.69 -5.28
N GLY A 307 -4.16 7.67 -4.05
CA GLY A 307 -4.99 7.59 -2.88
C GLY A 307 -5.12 6.32 -2.05
N PRO A 308 -4.76 5.05 -2.39
CA PRO A 308 -4.01 4.50 -3.53
C PRO A 308 -4.82 3.60 -4.50
N LEU A 309 -6.15 3.52 -4.45
CA LEU A 309 -6.94 2.60 -5.25
C LEU A 309 -7.31 3.18 -6.62
N ALA A 310 -6.78 2.61 -7.70
CA ALA A 310 -7.07 3.04 -9.07
C ALA A 310 -8.04 2.10 -9.79
N THR A 311 -7.84 0.79 -9.68
CA THR A 311 -8.71 -0.22 -10.32
C THR A 311 -9.04 -1.35 -9.37
N VAL A 312 -10.16 -2.04 -9.63
CA VAL A 312 -10.61 -3.22 -8.89
C VAL A 312 -11.10 -4.28 -9.86
N LEU A 313 -10.68 -5.54 -9.64
CA LEU A 313 -11.32 -6.72 -10.21
C LEU A 313 -12.26 -7.31 -9.15
N ALA A 314 -13.56 -7.27 -9.40
CA ALA A 314 -14.57 -7.75 -8.48
C ALA A 314 -14.64 -9.31 -8.47
N PRO A 315 -15.26 -9.94 -7.45
CA PRO A 315 -15.24 -11.40 -7.29
C PRO A 315 -15.79 -12.19 -8.48
N ASP A 316 -16.88 -11.74 -9.08
CA ASP A 316 -17.54 -12.35 -10.24
C ASP A 316 -16.77 -12.15 -11.55
N GLU A 317 -15.89 -11.15 -11.60
CA GLU A 317 -15.08 -10.82 -12.77
C GLU A 317 -13.81 -11.66 -12.91
N HIS A 318 -13.40 -12.40 -11.87
CA HIS A 318 -12.19 -13.23 -11.89
C HIS A 318 -12.25 -14.38 -12.89
N LYS A 319 -13.45 -14.84 -13.28
CA LYS A 319 -13.58 -15.95 -14.24
C LYS A 319 -13.02 -15.56 -15.60
N GLY A 320 -11.89 -16.17 -15.96
CA GLY A 320 -11.18 -15.92 -17.22
C GLY A 320 -10.35 -14.61 -17.23
N ARG A 321 -10.17 -13.94 -16.08
CA ARG A 321 -9.39 -12.70 -15.93
C ARG A 321 -8.58 -12.64 -14.63
N MET A 322 -8.07 -13.77 -14.15
CA MET A 322 -7.33 -13.81 -12.87
C MET A 322 -6.03 -13.02 -12.87
N ASP A 323 -5.50 -12.69 -14.03
CA ASP A 323 -4.32 -11.86 -14.27
C ASP A 323 -4.62 -10.36 -14.39
N SER A 324 -5.91 -9.99 -14.44
CA SER A 324 -6.33 -8.59 -14.54
C SER A 324 -6.32 -7.87 -13.19
N CYS A 325 -6.02 -6.59 -13.21
CA CYS A 325 -6.23 -5.68 -12.09
C CYS A 325 -7.60 -4.98 -12.13
N GLY A 326 -8.49 -5.40 -13.04
CA GLY A 326 -9.87 -4.94 -13.09
C GLY A 326 -10.08 -3.67 -13.91
N ARG A 327 -11.09 -2.90 -13.51
CA ARG A 327 -11.51 -1.65 -14.15
C ARG A 327 -11.35 -0.47 -13.20
N PRO A 328 -11.26 0.78 -13.74
CA PRO A 328 -11.15 1.98 -12.91
C PRO A 328 -12.29 2.11 -11.91
N VAL A 329 -11.97 2.56 -10.71
CA VAL A 329 -12.95 2.84 -9.66
C VAL A 329 -13.69 4.16 -9.91
N LEU A 330 -14.70 4.47 -9.10
CA LEU A 330 -15.71 5.50 -9.33
C LEU A 330 -15.19 6.87 -9.84
N PHE A 331 -14.07 7.34 -9.30
CA PHE A 331 -13.54 8.68 -9.63
C PHE A 331 -12.24 8.64 -10.45
N VAL A 332 -11.91 7.50 -11.06
CA VAL A 332 -10.66 7.35 -11.80
C VAL A 332 -10.94 7.21 -13.30
N ASP A 333 -10.40 8.14 -14.08
CA ASP A 333 -10.19 7.95 -15.52
C ASP A 333 -8.82 7.29 -15.71
N ALA A 334 -8.75 6.21 -16.51
CA ALA A 334 -7.51 5.54 -16.86
C ALA A 334 -7.37 5.37 -18.37
N ARG A 335 -6.15 5.50 -18.88
CA ARG A 335 -5.79 5.29 -20.30
C ARG A 335 -4.51 4.49 -20.36
N VAL A 336 -4.29 3.78 -21.49
CA VAL A 336 -2.99 3.19 -21.81
C VAL A 336 -2.40 3.99 -22.98
N VAL A 337 -1.19 4.52 -22.75
CA VAL A 337 -0.57 5.47 -23.71
C VAL A 337 0.85 5.04 -24.07
N ASP A 338 1.31 5.51 -25.23
CA ASP A 338 2.70 5.43 -25.65
C ASP A 338 3.61 6.47 -24.97
N GLU A 339 4.87 6.53 -25.36
CA GLU A 339 5.85 7.50 -24.81
C GLU A 339 5.45 8.94 -25.09
N ASP A 340 4.76 9.21 -26.21
CA ASP A 340 4.25 10.53 -26.60
C ASP A 340 2.94 10.90 -25.87
N GLY A 341 2.36 10.02 -25.07
CA GLY A 341 1.09 10.22 -24.34
C GLY A 341 -0.17 10.00 -25.20
N LYS A 342 -0.04 9.36 -26.38
CA LYS A 342 -1.16 9.00 -27.24
C LYS A 342 -1.72 7.64 -26.87
N ASP A 343 -3.05 7.50 -26.98
CA ASP A 343 -3.70 6.21 -26.73
C ASP A 343 -3.18 5.12 -27.66
N VAL A 344 -2.87 3.95 -27.09
CA VAL A 344 -2.56 2.76 -27.84
C VAL A 344 -3.83 1.92 -28.09
N PRO A 345 -3.90 1.12 -29.16
CA PRO A 345 -5.01 0.20 -29.40
C PRO A 345 -5.15 -0.84 -28.27
N ASP A 346 -6.40 -1.31 -28.04
CA ASP A 346 -6.66 -2.39 -27.09
C ASP A 346 -5.78 -3.64 -27.42
N GLY A 347 -5.25 -4.24 -26.36
CA GLY A 347 -4.31 -5.36 -26.46
C GLY A 347 -2.86 -4.96 -26.78
N THR A 348 -2.56 -3.66 -26.93
CA THR A 348 -1.21 -3.15 -27.12
C THR A 348 -0.64 -2.66 -25.79
N PRO A 349 0.59 -3.06 -25.40
CA PRO A 349 1.21 -2.56 -24.18
C PRO A 349 1.51 -1.05 -24.26
N GLY A 350 1.25 -0.35 -23.18
CA GLY A 350 1.60 1.05 -22.98
C GLY A 350 1.58 1.40 -21.51
N GLU A 351 1.98 2.61 -21.16
CA GLU A 351 1.92 3.07 -19.78
C GLU A 351 0.48 3.40 -19.38
N ILE A 352 0.02 2.85 -18.23
CA ILE A 352 -1.26 3.27 -17.67
C ILE A 352 -1.11 4.63 -17.00
N VAL A 353 -1.99 5.57 -17.37
CA VAL A 353 -2.01 6.94 -16.83
C VAL A 353 -3.38 7.24 -16.23
N TYR A 354 -3.39 8.10 -15.21
CA TYR A 354 -4.60 8.41 -14.43
C TYR A 354 -4.94 9.90 -14.44
N ARG A 355 -6.25 10.16 -14.41
CA ARG A 355 -6.82 11.47 -14.08
C ARG A 355 -7.91 11.24 -13.04
N SER A 356 -7.81 11.93 -11.90
CA SER A 356 -8.73 11.68 -10.78
C SER A 356 -8.65 12.81 -9.75
N PRO A 357 -9.77 13.14 -9.06
CA PRO A 357 -9.73 14.00 -7.87
C PRO A 357 -9.05 13.33 -6.65
N GLN A 358 -8.73 12.02 -6.73
CA GLN A 358 -8.00 11.26 -5.71
C GLN A 358 -6.48 11.48 -5.80
N LEU A 359 -5.98 12.03 -6.90
CA LEU A 359 -4.54 12.25 -7.10
C LEU A 359 -3.98 13.26 -6.10
N CYS A 360 -2.75 13.00 -5.68
CA CYS A 360 -1.96 13.95 -4.92
C CYS A 360 -1.70 15.23 -5.73
N GLU A 361 -1.41 16.33 -5.03
CA GLU A 361 -1.10 17.62 -5.67
C GLU A 361 0.33 17.69 -6.25
N GLY A 362 1.09 16.61 -6.15
CA GLY A 362 2.49 16.50 -6.55
C GLY A 362 3.36 16.01 -5.40
N TYR A 363 4.67 16.21 -5.51
CA TYR A 363 5.65 15.79 -4.52
C TYR A 363 6.18 16.96 -3.71
N TRP A 364 6.20 16.84 -2.39
CA TRP A 364 6.63 17.85 -1.44
C TRP A 364 8.06 18.31 -1.70
N ASP A 365 8.21 19.62 -1.98
CA ASP A 365 9.50 20.26 -2.28
C ASP A 365 10.29 19.56 -3.40
N LYS A 366 9.55 19.05 -4.42
CA LYS A 366 10.08 18.32 -5.59
C LYS A 366 9.34 18.76 -6.87
N PRO A 367 9.51 20.04 -7.32
CA PRO A 367 8.76 20.56 -8.46
C PRO A 367 9.12 19.88 -9.79
N GLU A 368 10.38 19.50 -10.00
CA GLU A 368 10.82 18.84 -11.23
C GLU A 368 10.22 17.45 -11.36
N GLU A 369 10.30 16.65 -10.30
CA GLU A 369 9.71 15.30 -10.26
C GLU A 369 8.17 15.36 -10.34
N THR A 370 7.56 16.43 -9.83
CA THR A 370 6.12 16.67 -9.99
C THR A 370 5.79 16.93 -11.45
N ALA A 371 6.53 17.82 -12.13
CA ALA A 371 6.32 18.12 -13.56
C ALA A 371 6.58 16.88 -14.44
N GLU A 372 7.53 16.03 -14.08
CA GLU A 372 7.78 14.75 -14.76
C GLU A 372 6.61 13.77 -14.61
N ALA A 373 6.05 13.66 -13.40
CA ALA A 373 4.98 12.71 -13.10
C ALA A 373 3.61 13.18 -13.62
N PHE A 374 3.36 14.49 -13.69
CA PHE A 374 2.09 15.06 -14.15
C PHE A 374 2.27 15.76 -15.47
N ARG A 375 1.83 15.15 -16.57
CA ARG A 375 1.92 15.68 -17.93
C ARG A 375 0.53 15.80 -18.54
N ASP A 376 0.21 16.94 -19.13
CA ASP A 376 -1.05 17.22 -19.84
C ASP A 376 -2.30 16.87 -19.00
N GLY A 377 -2.24 17.08 -17.68
CA GLY A 377 -3.32 16.76 -16.74
C GLY A 377 -3.49 15.28 -16.41
N TRP A 378 -2.54 14.43 -16.78
CA TRP A 378 -2.49 13.00 -16.47
C TRP A 378 -1.29 12.67 -15.60
N PHE A 379 -1.51 11.82 -14.61
CA PHE A 379 -0.46 11.24 -13.79
C PHE A 379 0.14 10.01 -14.47
N ARG A 380 1.45 9.98 -14.64
CA ARG A 380 2.24 8.90 -15.23
C ARG A 380 2.58 7.87 -14.16
N SER A 381 1.98 6.68 -14.24
CA SER A 381 2.11 5.67 -13.18
C SER A 381 3.47 4.95 -13.15
N GLY A 382 4.15 4.88 -14.30
CA GLY A 382 5.32 4.04 -14.51
C GLY A 382 5.00 2.54 -14.59
N ASP A 383 3.72 2.16 -14.66
CA ASP A 383 3.28 0.77 -14.84
C ASP A 383 2.93 0.51 -16.31
N LEU A 384 3.50 -0.54 -16.90
CA LEU A 384 3.17 -1.03 -18.23
C LEU A 384 1.93 -1.91 -18.15
N ALA A 385 0.89 -1.60 -18.90
CA ALA A 385 -0.37 -2.32 -18.86
C ALA A 385 -0.94 -2.56 -20.27
N LEU A 386 -1.87 -3.49 -20.33
CA LEU A 386 -2.75 -3.73 -21.47
C LEU A 386 -4.17 -3.34 -21.06
N ARG A 387 -4.97 -2.84 -22.00
CA ARG A 387 -6.42 -2.73 -21.84
C ARG A 387 -7.10 -3.69 -22.85
N ASP A 388 -8.07 -4.46 -22.39
CA ASP A 388 -8.89 -5.28 -23.28
C ASP A 388 -10.10 -4.50 -23.84
N ALA A 389 -10.78 -5.07 -24.83
CA ALA A 389 -11.96 -4.48 -25.47
C ALA A 389 -13.16 -4.30 -24.52
N HIS A 390 -13.13 -4.87 -23.31
CA HIS A 390 -14.15 -4.72 -22.26
C HIS A 390 -13.75 -3.71 -21.18
N GLY A 391 -12.60 -3.05 -21.35
CA GLY A 391 -12.09 -2.02 -20.43
C GLY A 391 -11.39 -2.56 -19.17
N TYR A 392 -10.98 -3.83 -19.17
CA TYR A 392 -10.15 -4.40 -18.11
C TYR A 392 -8.68 -4.15 -18.37
N TYR A 393 -7.97 -3.83 -17.30
CA TYR A 393 -6.53 -3.59 -17.35
C TYR A 393 -5.78 -4.81 -16.81
N THR A 394 -4.67 -5.15 -17.47
CA THR A 394 -3.72 -6.15 -17.00
C THR A 394 -2.35 -5.51 -16.92
N VAL A 395 -1.78 -5.44 -15.71
CA VAL A 395 -0.42 -4.93 -15.51
C VAL A 395 0.57 -5.97 -16.01
N VAL A 396 1.38 -5.58 -16.97
CA VAL A 396 2.38 -6.47 -17.60
C VAL A 396 3.69 -6.42 -16.80
N ASP A 397 4.15 -5.22 -16.45
CA ASP A 397 5.36 -5.00 -15.67
C ASP A 397 5.45 -3.52 -15.23
N ARG A 398 6.54 -3.15 -14.55
CA ARG A 398 6.99 -1.77 -14.46
C ARG A 398 7.74 -1.38 -15.73
N VAL A 399 7.53 -0.17 -16.23
CA VAL A 399 8.29 0.35 -17.39
C VAL A 399 9.80 0.15 -17.20
N LYS A 400 10.30 0.35 -15.97
CA LYS A 400 11.72 0.19 -15.60
C LYS A 400 12.18 -1.25 -15.36
N ASP A 401 11.26 -2.20 -15.22
CA ASP A 401 11.57 -3.61 -14.93
C ASP A 401 11.44 -4.51 -16.16
N VAL A 402 10.97 -3.96 -17.27
CA VAL A 402 10.97 -4.64 -18.58
C VAL A 402 12.43 -4.90 -18.99
N ILE A 403 12.72 -6.14 -19.35
CA ILE A 403 14.06 -6.61 -19.68
C ILE A 403 14.26 -6.52 -21.17
N ASN A 404 15.30 -5.81 -21.62
CA ASN A 404 15.68 -5.75 -23.02
C ASN A 404 16.62 -6.91 -23.41
N SER A 405 16.04 -8.06 -23.71
CA SER A 405 16.84 -9.24 -24.04
C SER A 405 17.09 -9.33 -25.55
N GLY A 406 18.24 -8.80 -25.98
CA GLY A 406 18.67 -8.83 -27.39
C GLY A 406 17.78 -7.99 -28.32
N GLY A 407 17.25 -6.87 -27.85
CA GLY A 407 16.34 -5.99 -28.60
C GLY A 407 14.88 -6.42 -28.53
N VAL A 408 14.56 -7.49 -27.79
CA VAL A 408 13.19 -7.92 -27.53
C VAL A 408 12.83 -7.64 -26.07
N LEU A 409 11.73 -6.94 -25.87
CA LEU A 409 11.24 -6.62 -24.54
C LEU A 409 10.58 -7.84 -23.88
N VAL A 410 11.07 -8.22 -22.72
CA VAL A 410 10.57 -9.33 -21.93
C VAL A 410 10.00 -8.78 -20.62
N ALA A 411 8.71 -9.00 -20.41
CA ALA A 411 8.10 -8.70 -19.13
C ALA A 411 8.59 -9.72 -18.09
N SER A 412 9.24 -9.22 -17.04
CA SER A 412 9.79 -10.05 -15.96
C SER A 412 8.71 -10.91 -15.31
N ARG A 413 7.49 -10.36 -15.18
CA ARG A 413 6.33 -11.04 -14.63
C ARG A 413 5.94 -12.31 -15.37
N GLN A 414 5.93 -12.30 -16.72
CA GLN A 414 5.57 -13.50 -17.50
C GLN A 414 6.49 -14.68 -17.16
N VAL A 415 7.74 -14.38 -16.87
CA VAL A 415 8.74 -15.39 -16.49
C VAL A 415 8.51 -15.85 -15.05
N GLU A 416 8.17 -14.94 -14.16
CA GLU A 416 7.80 -15.22 -12.76
C GLU A 416 6.57 -16.13 -12.71
N ASP A 417 5.51 -15.80 -13.43
CA ASP A 417 4.28 -16.60 -13.50
C ASP A 417 4.56 -18.02 -13.99
N ALA A 418 5.41 -18.18 -15.01
CA ALA A 418 5.81 -19.49 -15.50
C ALA A 418 6.60 -20.29 -14.43
N LEU A 419 7.51 -19.64 -13.70
CA LEU A 419 8.27 -20.26 -12.61
C LEU A 419 7.36 -20.70 -11.45
N TYR A 420 6.36 -19.89 -11.08
CA TYR A 420 5.42 -20.23 -10.00
C TYR A 420 4.54 -21.46 -10.29
N THR A 421 4.43 -21.89 -11.55
CA THR A 421 3.76 -23.14 -11.91
C THR A 421 4.59 -24.38 -11.60
N HIS A 422 5.87 -24.24 -11.26
CA HIS A 422 6.73 -25.36 -10.90
C HIS A 422 6.54 -25.72 -9.41
N PRO A 423 6.30 -27.01 -9.06
CA PRO A 423 5.95 -27.41 -7.68
C PRO A 423 7.04 -27.10 -6.65
N GLN A 424 8.31 -27.07 -7.09
CA GLN A 424 9.46 -26.79 -6.22
C GLN A 424 9.80 -25.28 -6.11
N VAL A 425 9.02 -24.38 -6.67
CA VAL A 425 9.22 -22.94 -6.54
C VAL A 425 8.33 -22.41 -5.41
N ALA A 426 8.94 -21.90 -4.35
CA ALA A 426 8.25 -21.19 -3.28
C ALA A 426 8.03 -19.73 -3.67
N GLU A 427 9.12 -19.07 -4.10
CA GLU A 427 9.10 -17.67 -4.53
C GLU A 427 10.02 -17.48 -5.73
N ALA A 428 9.69 -16.51 -6.60
CA ALA A 428 10.52 -16.15 -7.73
C ALA A 428 10.46 -14.64 -7.98
N ALA A 429 11.61 -14.08 -8.36
CA ALA A 429 11.72 -12.74 -8.92
C ALA A 429 12.62 -12.79 -10.16
N VAL A 430 12.28 -12.01 -11.17
CA VAL A 430 13.04 -11.98 -12.43
C VAL A 430 13.53 -10.56 -12.69
N VAL A 431 14.81 -10.44 -13.03
CA VAL A 431 15.49 -9.18 -13.32
C VAL A 431 16.32 -9.29 -14.59
N GLY A 432 16.49 -8.18 -15.29
CA GLY A 432 17.50 -8.02 -16.33
C GLY A 432 18.85 -7.72 -15.67
N LEU A 433 19.90 -8.44 -16.06
CA LEU A 433 21.28 -8.12 -15.71
C LEU A 433 22.06 -7.83 -16.99
N PRO A 434 22.97 -6.84 -16.98
CA PRO A 434 23.81 -6.54 -18.13
C PRO A 434 24.49 -7.80 -18.69
N ASP A 435 24.46 -7.97 -20.00
CA ASP A 435 25.04 -9.12 -20.69
C ASP A 435 25.56 -8.71 -22.07
N GLU A 436 26.78 -9.14 -22.42
CA GLU A 436 27.44 -8.77 -23.68
C GLU A 436 26.69 -9.29 -24.91
N ARG A 437 26.01 -10.44 -24.79
CA ARG A 437 25.28 -11.09 -25.89
C ARG A 437 23.84 -10.64 -26.00
N TRP A 438 23.18 -10.41 -24.85
CA TRP A 438 21.74 -10.20 -24.77
C TRP A 438 21.35 -8.77 -24.44
N ILE A 439 22.32 -7.84 -24.28
CA ILE A 439 22.11 -6.51 -23.71
C ILE A 439 21.74 -6.67 -22.21
N GLU A 440 20.63 -7.40 -21.94
CA GLU A 440 20.23 -7.85 -20.63
C GLU A 440 19.90 -9.34 -20.66
N ALA A 441 20.53 -10.10 -19.77
CA ALA A 441 20.18 -11.50 -19.54
C ALA A 441 18.98 -11.60 -18.60
N VAL A 442 17.92 -12.26 -19.03
CA VAL A 442 16.78 -12.63 -18.16
C VAL A 442 17.32 -13.54 -17.06
N THR A 443 17.36 -13.05 -15.81
CA THR A 443 17.88 -13.76 -14.66
C THR A 443 16.77 -13.98 -13.63
N ALA A 444 16.50 -15.24 -13.30
CA ALA A 444 15.55 -15.61 -12.25
C ALA A 444 16.27 -15.77 -10.91
N VAL A 445 15.69 -15.20 -9.84
CA VAL A 445 16.10 -15.47 -8.46
C VAL A 445 14.99 -16.27 -7.81
N VAL A 446 15.29 -17.47 -7.35
CA VAL A 446 14.28 -18.44 -6.91
C VAL A 446 14.54 -18.89 -5.47
N VAL A 447 13.49 -18.88 -4.66
CA VAL A 447 13.46 -19.54 -3.34
C VAL A 447 12.80 -20.90 -3.55
N PRO A 448 13.56 -22.01 -3.42
CA PRO A 448 13.02 -23.34 -3.64
C PRO A 448 12.25 -23.87 -2.43
N ARG A 449 11.26 -24.77 -2.66
CA ARG A 449 10.59 -25.56 -1.59
C ARG A 449 11.34 -26.86 -1.26
N GLY A 450 12.15 -27.34 -2.19
CA GLY A 450 12.89 -28.58 -2.12
C GLY A 450 13.97 -28.62 -3.17
N GLU A 451 14.50 -29.81 -3.46
CA GLU A 451 15.57 -29.96 -4.44
C GLU A 451 15.05 -29.67 -5.87
N VAL A 452 15.71 -28.76 -6.55
CA VAL A 452 15.47 -28.40 -7.95
C VAL A 452 16.73 -27.79 -8.53
N THR A 453 16.99 -28.02 -9.78
CA THR A 453 18.16 -27.50 -10.48
C THR A 453 17.81 -26.32 -11.40
N GLU A 454 18.82 -25.50 -11.71
CA GLU A 454 18.70 -24.41 -12.68
C GLU A 454 18.21 -24.93 -14.05
N ALA A 455 18.76 -26.07 -14.53
CA ALA A 455 18.41 -26.66 -15.80
C ALA A 455 16.92 -27.07 -15.87
N GLU A 456 16.38 -27.63 -14.80
CA GLU A 456 14.96 -28.02 -14.69
C GLU A 456 14.05 -26.80 -14.76
N LEU A 457 14.37 -25.73 -14.04
CA LEU A 457 13.57 -24.50 -14.06
C LEU A 457 13.62 -23.79 -15.42
N ILE A 458 14.78 -23.77 -16.07
CA ILE A 458 14.92 -23.23 -17.44
C ILE A 458 14.13 -24.09 -18.42
N ALA A 459 14.20 -25.42 -18.34
CA ALA A 459 13.43 -26.31 -19.19
C ALA A 459 11.92 -26.12 -19.00
N HIS A 460 11.46 -26.07 -17.74
CA HIS A 460 10.06 -25.83 -17.39
C HIS A 460 9.52 -24.49 -17.95
N THR A 461 10.30 -23.41 -17.86
CA THR A 461 9.90 -22.11 -18.41
C THR A 461 9.86 -22.13 -19.95
N ARG A 462 10.76 -22.88 -20.61
CA ARG A 462 10.78 -23.02 -22.08
C ARG A 462 9.57 -23.79 -22.64
N GLU A 463 8.96 -24.65 -21.86
CA GLU A 463 7.72 -25.34 -22.25
C GLU A 463 6.52 -24.38 -22.26
N LYS A 464 6.56 -23.32 -21.47
CA LYS A 464 5.44 -22.38 -21.27
C LYS A 464 5.62 -21.04 -21.99
N LEU A 465 6.86 -20.68 -22.27
CA LEU A 465 7.22 -19.39 -22.86
C LEU A 465 8.04 -19.58 -24.14
N THR A 466 7.98 -18.58 -25.01
CA THR A 466 8.90 -18.56 -26.16
C THR A 466 10.36 -18.57 -25.68
N PRO A 467 11.26 -19.29 -26.35
CA PRO A 467 12.63 -19.56 -25.87
C PRO A 467 13.45 -18.31 -25.48
N PHE A 468 13.20 -17.17 -26.13
CA PHE A 468 13.92 -15.93 -25.81
C PHE A 468 13.51 -15.33 -24.47
N LYS A 469 12.28 -15.59 -23.98
CA LYS A 469 11.77 -15.15 -22.67
C LYS A 469 12.29 -16.00 -21.52
N ALA A 470 12.65 -17.25 -21.78
CA ALA A 470 13.14 -18.14 -20.72
C ALA A 470 14.40 -17.58 -20.06
N PRO A 471 14.56 -17.77 -18.74
CA PRO A 471 15.76 -17.35 -18.04
C PRO A 471 17.03 -17.87 -18.69
N LYS A 472 18.06 -17.03 -18.72
CA LYS A 472 19.42 -17.41 -19.16
C LYS A 472 20.23 -17.93 -17.97
N ARG A 473 19.80 -17.53 -16.75
CA ARG A 473 20.42 -17.90 -15.49
C ARG A 473 19.36 -18.00 -14.40
N VAL A 474 19.52 -18.98 -13.50
CA VAL A 474 18.74 -19.09 -12.26
C VAL A 474 19.70 -19.01 -11.08
N VAL A 475 19.39 -18.14 -10.11
CA VAL A 475 20.14 -18.00 -8.86
C VAL A 475 19.19 -18.44 -7.73
N PHE A 476 19.67 -19.33 -6.87
CA PHE A 476 18.92 -19.75 -5.70
C PHE A 476 19.22 -18.85 -4.51
N ALA A 477 18.16 -18.50 -3.75
CA ALA A 477 18.24 -17.66 -2.56
C ALA A 477 17.41 -18.28 -1.44
N GLU A 478 17.76 -17.99 -0.20
CA GLU A 478 16.96 -18.39 0.97
C GLU A 478 15.71 -17.51 1.13
N SER A 479 15.77 -16.24 0.72
CA SER A 479 14.67 -15.29 0.74
C SER A 479 14.88 -14.20 -0.31
N LEU A 480 13.79 -13.52 -0.69
CA LEU A 480 13.84 -12.36 -1.58
C LEU A 480 13.79 -11.06 -0.76
N PRO A 481 14.60 -10.03 -1.12
CA PRO A 481 14.55 -8.74 -0.44
C PRO A 481 13.20 -8.06 -0.66
N ARG A 482 12.63 -7.53 0.42
CA ARG A 482 11.30 -6.92 0.40
C ARG A 482 11.28 -5.60 1.16
N ASN A 483 10.39 -4.72 0.72
CA ASN A 483 10.03 -3.57 1.54
C ASN A 483 9.00 -3.97 2.62
N ALA A 484 8.68 -3.03 3.50
CA ALA A 484 7.74 -3.25 4.59
C ALA A 484 6.30 -3.57 4.17
N SER A 485 5.92 -3.27 2.92
CA SER A 485 4.62 -3.67 2.35
C SER A 485 4.65 -5.06 1.69
N GLY A 486 5.76 -5.80 1.84
CA GLY A 486 5.94 -7.13 1.26
C GLY A 486 6.31 -7.15 -0.23
N LYS A 487 6.52 -5.98 -0.86
CA LYS A 487 6.92 -5.88 -2.28
C LYS A 487 8.39 -6.25 -2.45
N ILE A 488 8.67 -7.12 -3.43
CA ILE A 488 10.05 -7.52 -3.78
C ILE A 488 10.83 -6.31 -4.31
N LEU A 489 12.04 -6.12 -3.78
CA LEU A 489 12.94 -5.04 -4.16
C LEU A 489 13.88 -5.50 -5.28
N LYS A 490 13.39 -5.51 -6.53
CA LYS A 490 14.18 -5.93 -7.72
C LYS A 490 15.48 -5.14 -7.91
N ARG A 491 15.50 -3.88 -7.46
CA ARG A 491 16.71 -3.06 -7.48
C ARG A 491 17.83 -3.66 -6.61
N GLU A 492 17.50 -4.14 -5.42
CA GLU A 492 18.47 -4.77 -4.54
C GLU A 492 19.00 -6.08 -5.14
N LEU A 493 18.10 -6.85 -5.79
CA LEU A 493 18.52 -8.05 -6.53
C LEU A 493 19.50 -7.71 -7.67
N ARG A 494 19.23 -6.68 -8.46
CA ARG A 494 20.15 -6.23 -9.51
C ARG A 494 21.51 -5.83 -8.92
N ARG A 495 21.51 -5.03 -7.85
CA ARG A 495 22.76 -4.59 -7.20
C ARG A 495 23.56 -5.75 -6.61
N SER A 496 22.91 -6.67 -5.90
CA SER A 496 23.57 -7.82 -5.27
C SER A 496 24.16 -8.81 -6.29
N LEU A 497 23.57 -8.89 -7.50
CA LEU A 497 24.01 -9.77 -8.57
C LEU A 497 24.98 -9.13 -9.57
N GLY A 498 25.42 -7.89 -9.33
CA GLY A 498 26.42 -7.20 -10.14
C GLY A 498 25.85 -6.45 -11.34
N GLY A 499 24.57 -6.06 -11.29
CA GLY A 499 23.85 -5.50 -12.43
C GLY A 499 23.66 -3.98 -12.48
N GLU A 500 24.22 -3.15 -11.62
CA GLU A 500 24.17 -1.69 -11.82
C GLU A 500 25.46 -1.23 -12.52
N PRO A 501 25.37 -0.58 -13.71
CA PRO A 501 26.45 0.27 -14.17
C PRO A 501 26.56 1.42 -13.16
N GLY A 502 27.71 1.58 -12.54
CA GLY A 502 27.99 2.72 -11.69
C GLY A 502 27.61 3.99 -12.44
N LEU A 503 26.87 4.89 -11.78
CA LEU A 503 26.84 6.29 -12.16
C LEU A 503 28.30 6.74 -12.21
N ALA A 504 28.83 6.85 -13.42
CA ALA A 504 30.11 7.50 -13.63
C ALA A 504 29.99 8.88 -12.99
N ALA A 505 30.77 9.11 -11.95
CA ALA A 505 30.98 10.44 -11.44
C ALA A 505 31.37 11.31 -12.66
N SER A 506 30.51 12.23 -13.02
CA SER A 506 30.88 13.32 -13.91
C SER A 506 31.82 14.22 -13.12
N ASP A 507 33.11 13.92 -13.18
CA ASP A 507 34.15 14.91 -12.95
C ASP A 507 34.12 15.91 -14.13
N GLY A 508 33.88 17.20 -13.80
CA GLY A 508 33.95 18.30 -14.75
C GLY A 508 33.15 19.48 -14.29
#